data_6f9fedc3a4025ff4bdc71a380368aac3
#
_entry.id   6f9fedc3a4025ff4bdc71a380368aac3
#
_cell.length_a   1.000
_cell.length_b   1.000
_cell.length_c   1.000
_cell.angle_alpha   90.00
_cell.angle_beta   90.00
_cell.angle_gamma   90.00
#
_symmetry.space_group_name_H-M   'P 1'
#
loop_
_entity.id
_entity.type
_entity.pdbx_description
1 polymer ?
#
loop_
_entity_poly.entity_id
_entity_poly.type
_entity_poly.pdbx_seq_one_letter_code
_entity_poly.pdbx_strand_id
1 'polypeptide(L)'
;MAVGWSLVELPLSLAGKSDCGMVVWGGGHALEFTWTLRMLVCWLWLASACGARVGLSPRITMLMFALALAGVFVTPWAYLAYDISSVEHRTLLTWAMRIGGGPAIVPVALAVVLALRGVPPVRATQRPLRAALLASVLLFGAGGVIGIFISGSNVRIPAHYHGCIVGVTLALMGLVYRLLPALGYAAPQWRMAVAQPWVYGLGQLMHIVGLVWSGGYGVQRKVAGAEQ
;
A
#
# COMPACT_ATOMS: atom_id res chain seq x y z
N MET A 1 11.88 -13.31 9.80
CA MET A 1 13.35 -13.15 9.75
C MET A 1 13.77 -11.72 10.10
N ALA A 2 13.43 -10.67 9.34
CA ALA A 2 13.92 -9.30 9.59
C ALA A 2 13.71 -8.78 11.03
N VAL A 3 12.49 -8.91 11.58
CA VAL A 3 12.19 -8.52 12.97
C VAL A 3 13.03 -9.30 13.99
N GLY A 4 13.17 -10.63 13.79
CA GLY A 4 14.00 -11.47 14.67
C GLY A 4 15.48 -11.09 14.60
N TRP A 5 15.97 -10.77 13.41
CA TRP A 5 17.35 -10.30 13.24
C TRP A 5 17.57 -8.95 13.94
N SER A 6 16.65 -7.99 13.75
CA SER A 6 16.71 -6.70 14.45
C SER A 6 16.72 -6.86 15.98
N LEU A 7 15.97 -7.84 16.52
CA LEU A 7 15.95 -8.10 17.96
C LEU A 7 17.29 -8.62 18.49
N VAL A 8 18.00 -9.40 17.68
CA VAL A 8 19.32 -9.96 18.05
C VAL A 8 20.42 -8.90 17.99
N GLU A 9 20.35 -8.00 17.02
CA GLU A 9 21.35 -6.95 16.80
C GLU A 9 21.07 -5.65 17.56
N LEU A 10 19.95 -5.58 18.30
CA LEU A 10 19.59 -4.37 19.03
C LEU A 10 20.66 -4.04 20.09
N PRO A 11 21.28 -2.83 20.05
CA PRO A 11 22.24 -2.42 21.05
C PRO A 11 21.63 -2.35 22.44
N LEU A 12 22.25 -3.02 23.45
CA LEU A 12 21.78 -3.04 24.85
C LEU A 12 21.72 -1.64 25.50
N SER A 13 22.39 -0.64 24.91
CA SER A 13 22.42 0.74 25.38
C SER A 13 21.21 1.59 24.98
N LEU A 14 20.39 1.08 24.07
CA LEU A 14 19.18 1.78 23.60
C LEU A 14 18.01 1.42 24.51
N ALA A 15 17.26 2.40 24.97
CA ALA A 15 16.06 2.22 25.77
C ALA A 15 14.88 3.01 25.18
N GLY A 16 13.73 2.36 25.07
CA GLY A 16 12.47 3.01 24.81
C GLY A 16 11.99 3.08 23.35
N LYS A 17 11.40 4.21 22.94
CA LYS A 17 10.67 4.35 21.66
C LYS A 17 11.54 4.18 20.40
N SER A 18 12.84 4.49 20.48
CA SER A 18 13.79 4.35 19.38
C SER A 18 13.95 2.90 18.96
N ASP A 19 13.94 1.98 19.93
CA ASP A 19 14.17 0.55 19.75
C ASP A 19 13.07 -0.12 18.95
N CYS A 20 11.81 0.19 19.27
CA CYS A 20 10.67 -0.29 18.49
C CYS A 20 10.75 0.15 17.02
N GLY A 21 11.21 1.38 16.78
CA GLY A 21 11.42 1.90 15.43
C GLY A 21 12.42 1.07 14.62
N MET A 22 13.56 0.72 15.22
CA MET A 22 14.61 -0.08 14.59
C MET A 22 14.18 -1.53 14.38
N VAL A 23 13.59 -2.15 15.40
CA VAL A 23 13.14 -3.54 15.33
C VAL A 23 12.13 -3.77 14.19
N VAL A 24 11.17 -2.87 14.01
CA VAL A 24 10.12 -3.06 13.00
C VAL A 24 10.45 -2.47 11.63
N TRP A 25 11.52 -1.68 11.50
CA TRP A 25 11.83 -0.95 10.26
C TRP A 25 11.99 -1.86 9.05
N GLY A 26 12.94 -2.79 9.10
CA GLY A 26 13.19 -3.71 7.99
C GLY A 26 12.05 -4.69 7.74
N GLY A 27 11.47 -5.24 8.81
CA GLY A 27 10.32 -6.15 8.71
C GLY A 27 9.09 -5.47 8.13
N GLY A 28 8.81 -4.23 8.54
CA GLY A 28 7.71 -3.42 8.00
C GLY A 28 7.85 -3.19 6.50
N HIS A 29 9.02 -2.75 6.06
CA HIS A 29 9.30 -2.49 4.64
C HIS A 29 9.20 -3.77 3.78
N ALA A 30 9.68 -4.92 4.27
CA ALA A 30 9.51 -6.19 3.57
C ALA A 30 8.02 -6.59 3.44
N LEU A 31 7.20 -6.33 4.45
CA LEU A 31 5.75 -6.60 4.40
C LEU A 31 5.01 -5.67 3.42
N GLU A 32 5.46 -4.44 3.24
CA GLU A 32 4.86 -3.50 2.28
C GLU A 32 4.90 -4.04 0.85
N PHE A 33 5.99 -4.68 0.43
CA PHE A 33 6.05 -5.38 -0.88
C PHE A 33 4.97 -6.46 -0.99
N THR A 34 4.81 -7.28 0.05
CA THR A 34 3.83 -8.36 0.07
C THR A 34 2.39 -7.83 -0.07
N TRP A 35 2.05 -6.80 0.69
CA TRP A 35 0.72 -6.20 0.65
C TRP A 35 0.45 -5.51 -0.69
N THR A 36 1.43 -4.79 -1.22
CA THR A 36 1.33 -4.12 -2.50
C THR A 36 1.15 -5.11 -3.65
N LEU A 37 1.96 -6.17 -3.72
CA LEU A 37 1.82 -7.18 -4.77
C LEU A 37 0.45 -7.89 -4.70
N ARG A 38 -0.03 -8.22 -3.50
CA ARG A 38 -1.38 -8.77 -3.32
C ARG A 38 -2.47 -7.80 -3.80
N MET A 39 -2.34 -6.52 -3.51
CA MET A 39 -3.25 -5.50 -3.99
C MET A 39 -3.29 -5.44 -5.52
N LEU A 40 -2.13 -5.49 -6.19
CA LEU A 40 -2.07 -5.49 -7.66
C LEU A 40 -2.76 -6.73 -8.26
N VAL A 41 -2.61 -7.90 -7.65
CA VAL A 41 -3.37 -9.10 -8.04
C VAL A 41 -4.87 -8.87 -7.85
N CYS A 42 -5.30 -8.29 -6.72
CA CYS A 42 -6.70 -7.93 -6.49
C CYS A 42 -7.22 -6.96 -7.55
N TRP A 43 -6.46 -5.94 -7.94
CA TRP A 43 -6.85 -4.99 -8.97
C TRP A 43 -7.08 -5.67 -10.32
N LEU A 44 -6.17 -6.54 -10.76
CA LEU A 44 -6.30 -7.28 -12.01
C LEU A 44 -7.53 -8.20 -11.97
N TRP A 45 -7.74 -8.88 -10.86
CA TRP A 45 -8.87 -9.78 -10.69
C TRP A 45 -10.21 -9.04 -10.62
N LEU A 46 -10.30 -7.97 -9.86
CA LEU A 46 -11.50 -7.13 -9.75
C LEU A 46 -11.83 -6.44 -11.08
N ALA A 47 -10.83 -5.96 -11.81
CA ALA A 47 -11.02 -5.38 -13.15
C ALA A 47 -11.62 -6.43 -14.11
N SER A 48 -11.06 -7.62 -14.13
CA SER A 48 -11.60 -8.75 -14.92
C SER A 48 -13.02 -9.11 -14.48
N ALA A 49 -13.31 -9.19 -13.17
CA ALA A 49 -14.63 -9.46 -12.64
C ALA A 49 -15.66 -8.38 -13.00
N CYS A 50 -15.22 -7.14 -13.23
CA CYS A 50 -16.05 -6.06 -13.75
C CYS A 50 -16.20 -6.07 -15.28
N GLY A 51 -15.63 -7.05 -15.98
CA GLY A 51 -15.69 -7.17 -17.44
C GLY A 51 -14.63 -6.35 -18.18
N ALA A 52 -13.67 -5.78 -17.49
CA ALA A 52 -12.57 -5.06 -18.12
C ALA A 52 -11.55 -6.03 -18.76
N ARG A 53 -11.09 -5.71 -19.96
CA ARG A 53 -9.99 -6.43 -20.62
C ARG A 53 -8.70 -5.66 -20.35
N VAL A 54 -7.92 -6.12 -19.37
CA VAL A 54 -6.64 -5.52 -19.05
C VAL A 54 -5.63 -5.88 -20.13
N GLY A 55 -5.09 -4.87 -20.82
CA GLY A 55 -4.19 -5.03 -21.98
C GLY A 55 -2.74 -5.42 -21.61
N LEU A 56 -2.55 -6.22 -20.56
CA LEU A 56 -1.24 -6.76 -20.16
C LEU A 56 -1.15 -8.25 -20.51
N SER A 57 -0.09 -8.64 -21.21
CA SER A 57 0.14 -10.06 -21.44
C SER A 57 0.56 -10.76 -20.12
N PRO A 58 0.18 -12.03 -19.91
CA PRO A 58 0.57 -12.76 -18.70
C PRO A 58 2.08 -12.80 -18.48
N ARG A 59 2.87 -12.94 -19.54
CA ARG A 59 4.35 -12.98 -19.45
C ARG A 59 4.92 -11.66 -18.94
N ILE A 60 4.46 -10.53 -19.50
CA ILE A 60 4.89 -9.19 -19.06
C ILE A 60 4.45 -8.95 -17.63
N THR A 61 3.22 -9.30 -17.26
CA THR A 61 2.70 -9.19 -15.90
C THR A 61 3.57 -9.98 -14.92
N MET A 62 3.88 -11.23 -15.22
CA MET A 62 4.76 -12.07 -14.39
C MET A 62 6.16 -11.46 -14.25
N LEU A 63 6.74 -10.92 -15.31
CA LEU A 63 8.04 -10.25 -15.26
C LEU A 63 8.00 -9.02 -14.33
N MET A 64 6.97 -8.18 -14.44
CA MET A 64 6.79 -7.02 -13.56
C MET A 64 6.70 -7.42 -12.09
N PHE A 65 5.92 -8.47 -11.79
CA PHE A 65 5.79 -9.00 -10.44
C PHE A 65 7.11 -9.61 -9.93
N ALA A 66 7.84 -10.32 -10.79
CA ALA A 66 9.14 -10.89 -10.44
C ALA A 66 10.17 -9.79 -10.13
N LEU A 67 10.22 -8.72 -10.94
CA LEU A 67 11.10 -7.57 -10.69
C LEU A 67 10.75 -6.86 -9.39
N ALA A 68 9.46 -6.64 -9.11
CA ALA A 68 9.03 -6.03 -7.84
C ALA A 68 9.34 -6.96 -6.64
N LEU A 69 9.15 -8.28 -6.80
CA LEU A 69 9.49 -9.26 -5.76
C LEU A 69 11.01 -9.30 -5.50
N ALA A 70 11.82 -9.12 -6.54
CA ALA A 70 13.29 -9.05 -6.38
C ALA A 70 13.71 -7.93 -5.42
N GLY A 71 12.95 -6.83 -5.35
CA GLY A 71 13.18 -5.74 -4.41
C GLY A 71 13.13 -6.17 -2.93
N VAL A 72 12.39 -7.24 -2.60
CA VAL A 72 12.32 -7.79 -1.22
C VAL A 72 13.67 -8.32 -0.76
N PHE A 73 14.48 -8.85 -1.70
CA PHE A 73 15.80 -9.41 -1.37
C PHE A 73 16.85 -8.35 -1.02
N VAL A 74 16.56 -7.07 -1.21
CA VAL A 74 17.38 -5.99 -0.66
C VAL A 74 17.34 -6.01 0.89
N THR A 75 16.23 -6.48 1.49
CA THR A 75 16.13 -6.55 2.95
C THR A 75 17.20 -7.46 3.59
N PRO A 76 17.31 -8.75 3.25
CA PRO A 76 18.40 -9.57 3.81
C PRO A 76 19.79 -9.03 3.48
N TRP A 77 20.00 -8.45 2.32
CA TRP A 77 21.27 -7.81 1.97
C TRP A 77 21.59 -6.63 2.91
N ALA A 78 20.60 -5.78 3.23
CA ALA A 78 20.80 -4.66 4.14
C ALA A 78 21.24 -5.12 5.53
N TYR A 79 20.69 -6.22 6.04
CA TYR A 79 21.06 -6.81 7.33
C TYR A 79 22.43 -7.47 7.33
N LEU A 80 22.89 -8.00 6.20
CA LEU A 80 24.22 -8.60 6.07
C LEU A 80 25.33 -7.55 5.89
N ALA A 81 25.00 -6.42 5.27
CA ALA A 81 25.97 -5.40 4.89
C ALA A 81 26.13 -4.26 5.88
N TYR A 82 25.10 -3.98 6.69
CA TYR A 82 25.06 -2.79 7.54
C TYR A 82 24.44 -3.07 8.89
N ASP A 83 24.98 -2.42 9.94
CA ASP A 83 24.37 -2.39 11.27
C ASP A 83 22.96 -1.78 11.22
N ILE A 84 22.02 -2.34 12.00
CA ILE A 84 20.59 -1.90 12.01
C ILE A 84 20.41 -0.46 12.49
N SER A 85 21.36 0.05 13.29
CA SER A 85 21.36 1.43 13.78
C SER A 85 21.93 2.43 12.75
N SER A 86 22.61 1.94 11.70
CA SER A 86 23.28 2.76 10.72
C SER A 86 22.33 3.54 9.79
N VAL A 87 22.80 4.66 9.29
CA VAL A 87 22.08 5.47 8.29
C VAL A 87 21.99 4.72 6.96
N GLU A 88 23.04 3.95 6.62
CA GLU A 88 23.15 3.18 5.38
C GLU A 88 22.07 2.10 5.32
N HIS A 89 21.87 1.32 6.38
CA HIS A 89 20.82 0.31 6.50
C HIS A 89 19.44 0.94 6.26
N ARG A 90 19.15 2.05 6.92
CA ARG A 90 17.87 2.75 6.80
C ARG A 90 17.66 3.34 5.41
N THR A 91 18.71 3.94 4.84
CA THR A 91 18.68 4.57 3.52
C THR A 91 18.48 3.53 2.42
N LEU A 92 19.19 2.40 2.49
CA LEU A 92 19.06 1.31 1.52
C LEU A 92 17.63 0.76 1.48
N LEU A 93 17.03 0.46 2.64
CA LEU A 93 15.65 -0.02 2.71
C LEU A 93 14.65 1.02 2.21
N THR A 94 14.88 2.31 2.50
CA THR A 94 14.02 3.40 1.99
C THR A 94 14.07 3.49 0.46
N TRP A 95 15.25 3.37 -0.15
CA TRP A 95 15.37 3.38 -1.61
C TRP A 95 14.79 2.12 -2.25
N ALA A 96 14.99 0.96 -1.65
CA ALA A 96 14.39 -0.28 -2.12
C ALA A 96 12.85 -0.15 -2.19
N MET A 97 12.23 0.44 -1.17
CA MET A 97 10.79 0.68 -1.14
C MET A 97 10.34 1.69 -2.20
N ARG A 98 11.06 2.81 -2.35
CA ARG A 98 10.70 3.85 -3.33
C ARG A 98 10.74 3.36 -4.78
N ILE A 99 11.69 2.50 -5.11
CA ILE A 99 11.95 2.08 -6.49
C ILE A 99 11.38 0.69 -6.76
N GLY A 100 11.52 -0.25 -5.80
CA GLY A 100 11.27 -1.67 -6.02
C GLY A 100 9.82 -2.01 -6.42
N GLY A 101 8.83 -1.27 -5.93
CA GLY A 101 7.43 -1.47 -6.32
C GLY A 101 7.06 -0.86 -7.67
N GLY A 102 7.79 0.16 -8.12
CA GLY A 102 7.50 0.94 -9.32
C GLY A 102 7.30 0.12 -10.60
N PRO A 103 8.16 -0.86 -10.89
CA PRO A 103 8.06 -1.71 -12.09
C PRO A 103 6.72 -2.45 -12.24
N ALA A 104 6.04 -2.75 -11.14
CA ALA A 104 4.72 -3.39 -11.16
C ALA A 104 3.58 -2.41 -10.92
N ILE A 105 3.70 -1.49 -9.96
CA ILE A 105 2.62 -0.58 -9.55
C ILE A 105 2.15 0.29 -10.70
N VAL A 106 3.05 1.00 -11.34
CA VAL A 106 2.70 2.00 -12.36
C VAL A 106 2.06 1.36 -13.60
N PRO A 107 2.65 0.33 -14.23
CA PRO A 107 2.05 -0.29 -15.41
C PRO A 107 0.72 -0.99 -15.12
N VAL A 108 0.61 -1.68 -13.98
CA VAL A 108 -0.64 -2.36 -13.60
C VAL A 108 -1.75 -1.35 -13.29
N ALA A 109 -1.45 -0.29 -12.52
CA ALA A 109 -2.42 0.77 -12.25
C ALA A 109 -2.91 1.42 -13.53
N LEU A 110 -2.00 1.79 -14.44
CA LEU A 110 -2.34 2.40 -15.71
C LEU A 110 -3.20 1.46 -16.57
N ALA A 111 -2.79 0.20 -16.70
CA ALA A 111 -3.54 -0.79 -17.48
C ALA A 111 -4.95 -1.02 -16.93
N VAL A 112 -5.11 -1.09 -15.60
CA VAL A 112 -6.42 -1.24 -14.94
C VAL A 112 -7.28 0.00 -15.18
N VAL A 113 -6.74 1.21 -14.99
CA VAL A 113 -7.49 2.46 -15.21
C VAL A 113 -7.94 2.61 -16.67
N LEU A 114 -7.05 2.31 -17.62
CA LEU A 114 -7.38 2.36 -19.05
C LEU A 114 -8.45 1.32 -19.42
N ALA A 115 -8.32 0.10 -18.90
CA ALA A 115 -9.29 -0.96 -19.15
C ALA A 115 -10.67 -0.64 -18.60
N LEU A 116 -10.77 0.02 -17.45
CA LEU A 116 -12.04 0.42 -16.83
C LEU A 116 -12.77 1.55 -17.60
N ARG A 117 -12.04 2.37 -18.39
CA ARG A 117 -12.67 3.42 -19.22
C ARG A 117 -13.52 2.85 -20.34
N GLY A 118 -13.19 1.67 -20.85
CA GLY A 118 -13.92 0.98 -21.93
C GLY A 118 -15.05 0.05 -21.45
N VAL A 119 -15.30 -0.05 -20.15
CA VAL A 119 -16.31 -0.96 -19.61
C VAL A 119 -17.69 -0.30 -19.61
N PRO A 120 -18.72 -0.93 -20.25
CA PRO A 120 -20.09 -0.45 -20.21
C PRO A 120 -20.65 -0.49 -18.77
N PRO A 121 -21.88 0.04 -18.54
CA PRO A 121 -22.51 0.01 -17.23
C PRO A 121 -22.51 -1.41 -16.63
N VAL A 122 -21.91 -1.56 -15.47
CA VAL A 122 -21.74 -2.87 -14.81
C VAL A 122 -23.06 -3.37 -14.22
N ARG A 123 -23.22 -4.71 -14.17
CA ARG A 123 -24.36 -5.38 -13.53
C ARG A 123 -24.43 -5.01 -12.04
N ALA A 124 -25.61 -5.15 -11.43
CA ALA A 124 -25.83 -4.81 -10.01
C ALA A 124 -24.81 -5.52 -9.08
N THR A 125 -24.51 -6.79 -9.33
CA THR A 125 -23.54 -7.61 -8.59
C THR A 125 -22.09 -7.14 -8.75
N GLN A 126 -21.77 -6.40 -9.79
CA GLN A 126 -20.41 -5.90 -10.05
C GLN A 126 -20.18 -4.48 -9.51
N ARG A 127 -21.24 -3.74 -9.18
CA ARG A 127 -21.13 -2.36 -8.68
C ARG A 127 -20.29 -2.24 -7.41
N PRO A 128 -20.46 -3.09 -6.36
CA PRO A 128 -19.61 -3.06 -5.18
C PRO A 128 -18.14 -3.35 -5.49
N LEU A 129 -17.86 -4.29 -6.40
CA LEU A 129 -16.51 -4.64 -6.84
C LEU A 129 -15.83 -3.45 -7.52
N ARG A 130 -16.54 -2.80 -8.43
CA ARG A 130 -16.05 -1.60 -9.14
C ARG A 130 -15.83 -0.44 -8.18
N ALA A 131 -16.73 -0.23 -7.22
CA ALA A 131 -16.59 0.82 -6.21
C ALA A 131 -15.32 0.59 -5.36
N ALA A 132 -15.11 -0.62 -4.86
CA ALA A 132 -13.93 -0.97 -4.08
C ALA A 132 -12.64 -0.82 -4.89
N LEU A 133 -12.63 -1.29 -6.15
CA LEU A 133 -11.48 -1.15 -7.05
C LEU A 133 -11.14 0.32 -7.31
N LEU A 134 -12.11 1.15 -7.67
CA LEU A 134 -11.88 2.57 -7.95
C LEU A 134 -11.44 3.33 -6.70
N ALA A 135 -12.09 3.12 -5.56
CA ALA A 135 -11.70 3.73 -4.29
C ALA A 135 -10.27 3.32 -3.88
N SER A 136 -9.91 2.05 -4.08
CA SER A 136 -8.55 1.53 -3.84
C SER A 136 -7.51 2.22 -4.71
N VAL A 137 -7.72 2.25 -6.03
CA VAL A 137 -6.79 2.86 -6.99
C VAL A 137 -6.59 4.35 -6.70
N LEU A 138 -7.69 5.07 -6.44
CA LEU A 138 -7.64 6.51 -6.16
C LEU A 138 -6.90 6.81 -4.86
N LEU A 139 -7.21 6.08 -3.79
CA LEU A 139 -6.59 6.34 -2.47
C LEU A 139 -5.13 5.89 -2.42
N PHE A 140 -4.81 4.73 -2.99
CA PHE A 140 -3.43 4.27 -3.11
C PHE A 140 -2.60 5.23 -3.97
N GLY A 141 -3.15 5.70 -5.08
CA GLY A 141 -2.54 6.72 -5.93
C GLY A 141 -2.30 8.04 -5.20
N ALA A 142 -3.28 8.52 -4.43
CA ALA A 142 -3.12 9.73 -3.60
C ALA A 142 -2.01 9.54 -2.57
N GLY A 143 -1.98 8.40 -1.86
CA GLY A 143 -0.90 8.04 -0.93
C GLY A 143 0.46 8.00 -1.63
N GLY A 144 0.54 7.39 -2.80
CA GLY A 144 1.76 7.32 -3.61
C GLY A 144 2.28 8.71 -4.02
N VAL A 145 1.40 9.58 -4.48
CA VAL A 145 1.74 10.98 -4.83
C VAL A 145 2.27 11.73 -3.61
N ILE A 146 1.61 11.61 -2.45
CA ILE A 146 2.10 12.21 -1.20
C ILE A 146 3.52 11.71 -0.90
N GLY A 147 3.78 10.40 -1.09
CA GLY A 147 5.08 9.77 -0.86
C GLY A 147 6.23 10.40 -1.65
N ILE A 148 5.97 10.85 -2.89
CA ILE A 148 6.97 11.51 -3.74
C ILE A 148 7.42 12.86 -3.12
N PHE A 149 6.50 13.57 -2.47
CA PHE A 149 6.74 14.90 -1.91
C PHE A 149 7.11 14.90 -0.42
N ILE A 150 7.42 13.74 0.17
CA ILE A 150 7.90 13.66 1.55
C ILE A 150 9.30 14.29 1.63
N SER A 151 9.42 15.29 2.50
CA SER A 151 10.67 15.90 2.90
C SER A 151 10.71 16.03 4.42
N GLY A 152 11.82 15.61 5.04
CA GLY A 152 11.99 15.64 6.50
C GLY A 152 11.10 14.64 7.27
N SER A 153 11.08 14.78 8.61
CA SER A 153 10.35 13.89 9.52
C SER A 153 9.09 14.56 10.08
N ASN A 154 8.05 14.63 9.27
CA ASN A 154 6.77 15.25 9.63
C ASN A 154 5.58 14.33 9.36
N VAL A 155 4.36 14.81 9.63
CA VAL A 155 3.12 14.03 9.49
C VAL A 155 2.68 13.75 8.04
N ARG A 156 3.43 14.23 7.03
CA ARG A 156 3.24 13.77 5.63
C ARG A 156 3.62 12.30 5.45
N ILE A 157 4.54 11.78 6.28
CA ILE A 157 4.89 10.35 6.27
C ILE A 157 3.67 9.50 6.65
N PRO A 158 2.98 9.71 7.80
CA PRO A 158 1.73 9.00 8.08
C PRO A 158 0.65 9.26 7.02
N ALA A 159 0.53 10.45 6.44
CA ALA A 159 -0.41 10.69 5.35
C ALA A 159 -0.18 9.73 4.17
N HIS A 160 1.07 9.57 3.74
CA HIS A 160 1.46 8.64 2.68
C HIS A 160 1.04 7.21 3.01
N TYR A 161 1.52 6.64 4.11
CA TYR A 161 1.25 5.23 4.38
C TYR A 161 -0.22 4.95 4.72
N HIS A 162 -0.94 5.87 5.33
CA HIS A 162 -2.39 5.72 5.54
C HIS A 162 -3.16 5.68 4.21
N GLY A 163 -2.79 6.48 3.22
CA GLY A 163 -3.35 6.40 1.88
C GLY A 163 -3.06 5.04 1.23
N CYS A 164 -1.82 4.57 1.31
CA CYS A 164 -1.42 3.29 0.73
C CYS A 164 -2.07 2.09 1.44
N ILE A 165 -2.03 2.03 2.78
CA ILE A 165 -2.59 0.90 3.56
C ILE A 165 -4.10 0.79 3.34
N VAL A 166 -4.84 1.90 3.39
CA VAL A 166 -6.28 1.85 3.19
C VAL A 166 -6.62 1.58 1.72
N GLY A 167 -5.79 2.01 0.78
CA GLY A 167 -5.88 1.59 -0.62
C GLY A 167 -5.81 0.07 -0.77
N VAL A 168 -4.85 -0.60 -0.10
CA VAL A 168 -4.76 -2.06 -0.03
C VAL A 168 -6.01 -2.67 0.60
N THR A 169 -6.46 -2.13 1.73
CA THR A 169 -7.66 -2.61 2.44
C THR A 169 -8.91 -2.57 1.56
N LEU A 170 -9.07 -1.52 0.77
CA LEU A 170 -10.19 -1.38 -0.18
C LEU A 170 -10.13 -2.43 -1.30
N ALA A 171 -8.93 -2.75 -1.81
CA ALA A 171 -8.77 -3.84 -2.78
C ALA A 171 -9.18 -5.20 -2.18
N LEU A 172 -8.75 -5.46 -0.94
CA LEU A 172 -9.12 -6.69 -0.22
C LEU A 172 -10.62 -6.74 0.10
N MET A 173 -11.24 -5.60 0.45
CA MET A 173 -12.70 -5.50 0.60
C MET A 173 -13.42 -5.93 -0.68
N GLY A 174 -12.97 -5.44 -1.84
CA GLY A 174 -13.50 -5.86 -3.14
C GLY A 174 -13.30 -7.37 -3.39
N LEU A 175 -12.14 -7.91 -3.01
CA LEU A 175 -11.87 -9.35 -3.08
C LEU A 175 -12.82 -10.16 -2.20
N VAL A 176 -13.07 -9.74 -0.97
CA VAL A 176 -14.06 -10.38 -0.08
C VAL A 176 -15.43 -10.38 -0.75
N TYR A 177 -15.91 -9.25 -1.27
CA TYR A 177 -17.17 -9.18 -2.00
C TYR A 177 -17.24 -10.15 -3.18
N ARG A 178 -16.13 -10.34 -3.89
CA ARG A 178 -16.05 -11.28 -5.01
C ARG A 178 -16.09 -12.75 -4.57
N LEU A 179 -15.54 -13.04 -3.39
CA LEU A 179 -15.44 -14.41 -2.87
C LEU A 179 -16.68 -14.87 -2.10
N LEU A 180 -17.51 -13.96 -1.57
CA LEU A 180 -18.69 -14.31 -0.79
C LEU A 180 -19.57 -15.40 -1.44
N PRO A 181 -19.90 -15.34 -2.76
CA PRO A 181 -20.68 -16.39 -3.40
C PRO A 181 -19.98 -17.74 -3.43
N ALA A 182 -18.66 -17.77 -3.59
CA ALA A 182 -17.89 -19.01 -3.57
C ALA A 182 -17.84 -19.65 -2.17
N LEU A 183 -18.05 -18.83 -1.12
CA LEU A 183 -18.14 -19.28 0.28
C LEU A 183 -19.58 -19.62 0.72
N GLY A 184 -20.54 -19.63 -0.22
CA GLY A 184 -21.94 -19.96 0.06
C GLY A 184 -22.82 -18.79 0.52
N TYR A 185 -22.30 -17.54 0.50
CA TYR A 185 -23.07 -16.36 0.85
C TYR A 185 -23.66 -15.67 -0.38
N ALA A 186 -24.68 -14.85 -0.19
CA ALA A 186 -25.25 -14.04 -1.27
C ALA A 186 -24.26 -12.98 -1.76
N ALA A 187 -24.24 -12.72 -3.08
CA ALA A 187 -23.44 -11.63 -3.64
C ALA A 187 -23.97 -10.28 -3.13
N PRO A 188 -23.09 -9.39 -2.65
CA PRO A 188 -23.49 -8.08 -2.19
C PRO A 188 -23.96 -7.23 -3.38
N GLN A 189 -25.23 -6.80 -3.38
CA GLN A 189 -25.80 -6.00 -4.48
C GLN A 189 -26.57 -4.77 -3.97
N TRP A 190 -26.72 -4.61 -2.66
CA TRP A 190 -27.47 -3.51 -2.06
C TRP A 190 -26.65 -2.21 -2.04
N ARG A 191 -27.35 -1.09 -1.89
CA ARG A 191 -26.75 0.24 -1.92
C ARG A 191 -25.61 0.43 -0.92
N MET A 192 -25.72 -0.16 0.28
CA MET A 192 -24.68 -0.09 1.33
C MET A 192 -23.37 -0.74 0.89
N ALA A 193 -23.41 -1.87 0.17
CA ALA A 193 -22.21 -2.53 -0.33
C ALA A 193 -21.48 -1.69 -1.38
N VAL A 194 -22.19 -0.85 -2.13
CA VAL A 194 -21.59 0.13 -3.05
C VAL A 194 -21.07 1.35 -2.30
N ALA A 195 -21.81 1.83 -1.30
CA ALA A 195 -21.45 3.02 -0.52
C ALA A 195 -20.25 2.78 0.39
N GLN A 196 -20.12 1.59 1.00
CA GLN A 196 -19.10 1.28 2.00
C GLN A 196 -17.67 1.59 1.54
N PRO A 197 -17.18 1.17 0.35
CA PRO A 197 -15.84 1.51 -0.12
C PRO A 197 -15.64 3.03 -0.28
N TRP A 198 -16.68 3.73 -0.73
CA TRP A 198 -16.61 5.19 -0.91
C TRP A 198 -16.59 5.94 0.41
N VAL A 199 -17.46 5.57 1.37
CA VAL A 199 -17.48 6.19 2.70
C VAL A 199 -16.14 5.98 3.41
N TYR A 200 -15.62 4.75 3.37
CA TYR A 200 -14.33 4.43 3.98
C TYR A 200 -13.16 5.16 3.26
N GLY A 201 -13.13 5.11 1.92
CA GLY A 201 -12.10 5.76 1.13
C GLY A 201 -12.11 7.29 1.24
N LEU A 202 -13.29 7.93 1.21
CA LEU A 202 -13.42 9.39 1.35
C LEU A 202 -13.08 9.86 2.77
N GLY A 203 -13.52 9.14 3.80
CA GLY A 203 -13.14 9.44 5.20
C GLY A 203 -11.62 9.38 5.38
N GLN A 204 -10.98 8.37 4.79
CA GLN A 204 -9.53 8.26 4.82
C GLN A 204 -8.84 9.34 3.97
N LEU A 205 -9.42 9.73 2.83
CA LEU A 205 -8.90 10.83 2.03
C LEU A 205 -8.91 12.15 2.83
N MET A 206 -9.99 12.44 3.54
CA MET A 206 -10.06 13.61 4.44
C MET A 206 -8.98 13.57 5.51
N HIS A 207 -8.76 12.40 6.12
CA HIS A 207 -7.71 12.21 7.12
C HIS A 207 -6.32 12.52 6.56
N ILE A 208 -5.94 11.91 5.41
CA ILE A 208 -4.61 12.14 4.81
C ILE A 208 -4.42 13.58 4.32
N VAL A 209 -5.48 14.23 3.83
CA VAL A 209 -5.43 15.65 3.47
C VAL A 209 -5.14 16.52 4.69
N GLY A 210 -5.81 16.25 5.83
CA GLY A 210 -5.55 16.93 7.10
C GLY A 210 -4.09 16.75 7.56
N LEU A 211 -3.54 15.54 7.45
CA LEU A 211 -2.14 15.27 7.77
C LEU A 211 -1.16 15.98 6.83
N VAL A 212 -1.45 16.02 5.52
CA VAL A 212 -0.63 16.77 4.55
C VAL A 212 -0.63 18.24 4.87
N TRP A 213 -1.81 18.79 5.17
CA TRP A 213 -1.99 20.19 5.57
C TRP A 213 -1.17 20.51 6.82
N SER A 214 -1.36 19.75 7.90
CA SER A 214 -0.62 19.92 9.15
C SER A 214 0.90 19.79 8.95
N GLY A 215 1.33 18.81 8.15
CA GLY A 215 2.75 18.64 7.79
C GLY A 215 3.33 19.80 7.00
N GLY A 216 2.51 20.56 6.29
CA GLY A 216 2.89 21.82 5.63
C GLY A 216 3.28 22.93 6.62
N TYR A 217 2.70 22.89 7.80
CA TYR A 217 3.03 23.78 8.92
C TYR A 217 4.12 23.22 9.86
N GLY A 218 4.83 22.18 9.45
CA GLY A 218 5.97 21.64 10.21
C GLY A 218 5.61 20.71 11.36
N VAL A 219 4.35 20.25 11.46
CA VAL A 219 3.95 19.31 12.53
C VAL A 219 4.78 18.04 12.45
N GLN A 220 5.53 17.75 13.51
CA GLN A 220 6.42 16.62 13.62
C GLN A 220 5.65 15.32 13.87
N ARG A 221 6.20 14.19 13.38
CA ARG A 221 5.67 12.86 13.70
C ARG A 221 6.28 12.34 15.01
N LYS A 222 5.52 11.51 15.72
CA LYS A 222 5.99 10.80 16.93
C LYS A 222 6.43 11.71 18.09
N VAL A 223 5.92 12.92 18.17
CA VAL A 223 6.17 13.81 19.30
C VAL A 223 5.32 13.40 20.49
N ALA A 224 5.91 13.30 21.69
CA ALA A 224 5.17 13.14 22.92
C ALA A 224 4.58 14.49 23.34
N GLY A 225 3.33 14.51 23.84
CA GLY A 225 2.57 15.74 24.09
C GLY A 225 3.24 16.77 25.05
N ALA A 226 4.22 16.36 25.83
CA ALA A 226 4.99 17.26 26.71
C ALA A 226 6.10 18.06 26.00
N GLU A 227 6.35 17.77 24.71
CA GLU A 227 7.44 18.39 23.93
C GLU A 227 6.90 19.26 22.78
N GLN A 228 5.60 19.59 22.80
CA GLN A 228 4.96 20.45 21.78
C GLN A 228 5.00 21.91 22.19
#